data_e0d079e8c7f6b9f16eb33a00db55d942
#
_entry.id   e0d079e8c7f6b9f16eb33a00db55d942
#
_cell.length_a   1.000
_cell.length_b   1.000
_cell.length_c   1.000
_cell.angle_alpha   90.00
_cell.angle_beta   90.00
_cell.angle_gamma   90.00
#
_symmetry.space_group_name_H-M   'P 1'
#
loop_
_entity.id
_entity.type
_entity.pdbx_description
1 polymer ?
#
loop_
_entity_poly.entity_id
_entity_poly.type
_entity_poly.pdbx_seq_one_letter_code
_entity_poly.pdbx_strand_id
1 'polypeptide(L)'
;MAFINKEEFEKKVPSECRVNTKGIEVGHIFYFGDKYSKPMNASVDFQGKKEFVKMGSYGVGVSRLVGAIIEAKYDDKNEIMKWPISVAPYDCAILPLVNKNDNTNLEKAKKISDFLTKQNIDFIIDDTDENFSSKIKKFNLIGIPFQVMIGKKSEGDLFEFNEIEIGRASCRERV
;
A
#
# COMPACT_ATOMS: atom_id res chain seq x y z
N MET A 1 -1.86 -23.63 2.15
CA MET A 1 -0.77 -24.30 1.39
C MET A 1 -1.08 -24.15 -0.09
N ALA A 2 -0.17 -23.62 -0.90
CA ALA A 2 -0.36 -23.45 -2.35
C ALA A 2 0.38 -24.57 -3.09
N PHE A 3 -0.28 -25.18 -4.06
CA PHE A 3 0.30 -26.21 -4.91
C PHE A 3 0.43 -25.66 -6.33
N ILE A 4 1.59 -25.80 -6.92
CA ILE A 4 1.87 -25.38 -8.30
C ILE A 4 1.54 -26.50 -9.29
N ASN A 5 1.69 -27.75 -8.84
CA ASN A 5 1.38 -28.93 -9.67
C ASN A 5 -0.07 -29.38 -9.46
N LYS A 6 -0.88 -29.25 -10.53
CA LYS A 6 -2.28 -29.65 -10.53
C LYS A 6 -2.51 -31.11 -10.17
N GLU A 7 -1.68 -32.01 -10.70
CA GLU A 7 -1.80 -33.45 -10.44
C GLU A 7 -1.50 -33.80 -8.97
N GLU A 8 -0.50 -33.15 -8.38
CA GLU A 8 -0.16 -33.32 -6.96
C GLU A 8 -1.25 -32.78 -6.05
N PHE A 9 -1.82 -31.64 -6.41
CA PHE A 9 -2.96 -31.03 -5.71
C PHE A 9 -4.18 -31.96 -5.74
N GLU A 10 -4.52 -32.50 -6.92
CA GLU A 10 -5.66 -33.40 -7.09
C GLU A 10 -5.50 -34.72 -6.35
N LYS A 11 -4.28 -35.20 -6.18
CA LYS A 11 -3.97 -36.42 -5.42
C LYS A 11 -3.97 -36.22 -3.90
N LYS A 12 -3.51 -35.08 -3.43
CA LYS A 12 -3.28 -34.83 -1.99
C LYS A 12 -4.42 -34.12 -1.29
N VAL A 13 -5.27 -33.39 -2.03
CA VAL A 13 -6.34 -32.58 -1.44
C VAL A 13 -7.70 -33.19 -1.79
N PRO A 14 -8.55 -33.57 -0.81
CA PRO A 14 -9.90 -34.04 -1.03
C PRO A 14 -10.73 -33.01 -1.81
N SER A 15 -11.67 -33.46 -2.64
CA SER A 15 -12.44 -32.59 -3.55
C SER A 15 -13.23 -31.51 -2.81
N GLU A 16 -13.77 -31.82 -1.65
CA GLU A 16 -14.52 -30.92 -0.78
C GLU A 16 -13.65 -29.80 -0.15
N CYS A 17 -12.32 -30.01 -0.10
CA CYS A 17 -11.37 -29.03 0.42
C CYS A 17 -10.68 -28.20 -0.67
N ARG A 18 -11.07 -28.40 -1.95
CA ARG A 18 -10.45 -27.70 -3.08
C ARG A 18 -11.14 -26.38 -3.34
N VAL A 19 -10.37 -25.28 -3.26
CA VAL A 19 -10.82 -23.95 -3.68
C VAL A 19 -9.98 -23.52 -4.86
N ASN A 20 -10.64 -23.27 -5.99
CA ASN A 20 -9.99 -22.71 -7.19
C ASN A 20 -10.30 -21.21 -7.26
N THR A 21 -9.28 -20.40 -7.28
CA THR A 21 -9.39 -18.95 -7.40
C THR A 21 -8.34 -18.41 -8.36
N LYS A 22 -8.63 -17.26 -8.96
CA LYS A 22 -7.62 -16.49 -9.69
C LYS A 22 -6.86 -15.64 -8.70
N GLY A 23 -5.57 -15.52 -8.88
CA GLY A 23 -4.70 -14.68 -8.06
C GLY A 23 -3.63 -14.00 -8.90
N ILE A 24 -3.05 -12.95 -8.37
CA ILE A 24 -1.90 -12.28 -8.97
C ILE A 24 -0.63 -12.93 -8.44
N GLU A 25 0.22 -13.44 -9.34
CA GLU A 25 1.53 -13.95 -8.97
C GLU A 25 2.47 -12.78 -8.68
N VAL A 26 2.77 -12.56 -7.40
CA VAL A 26 3.65 -11.47 -6.96
C VAL A 26 5.09 -11.90 -6.76
N GLY A 27 5.35 -13.19 -6.62
CA GLY A 27 6.69 -13.74 -6.46
C GLY A 27 6.75 -15.22 -6.77
N HIS A 28 7.93 -15.71 -7.10
CA HIS A 28 8.18 -17.11 -7.43
C HIS A 28 9.51 -17.57 -6.86
N ILE A 29 9.52 -18.83 -6.41
CA ILE A 29 10.73 -19.54 -5.99
C ILE A 29 10.98 -20.67 -6.97
N PHE A 30 12.13 -20.65 -7.62
CA PHE A 30 12.57 -21.70 -8.51
C PHE A 30 13.62 -22.56 -7.82
N TYR A 31 13.37 -23.85 -7.70
CA TYR A 31 14.35 -24.81 -7.23
C TYR A 31 14.85 -25.64 -8.40
N PHE A 32 16.10 -25.47 -8.77
CA PHE A 32 16.71 -26.15 -9.90
C PHE A 32 17.48 -27.43 -9.50
N GLY A 33 17.71 -27.64 -8.22
CA GLY A 33 18.52 -28.73 -7.73
C GLY A 33 19.93 -28.70 -8.36
N ASP A 34 20.36 -29.79 -8.96
CA ASP A 34 21.64 -29.91 -9.62
C ASP A 34 21.60 -29.86 -11.16
N LYS A 35 20.45 -29.43 -11.72
CA LYS A 35 20.18 -29.34 -13.16
C LYS A 35 21.27 -28.57 -13.93
N TYR A 36 21.76 -27.47 -13.35
CA TYR A 36 22.78 -26.64 -13.98
C TYR A 36 24.19 -26.94 -13.46
N SER A 37 24.34 -27.29 -12.20
CA SER A 37 25.64 -27.56 -11.59
C SER A 37 26.30 -28.84 -12.15
N LYS A 38 25.52 -29.87 -12.49
CA LYS A 38 26.04 -31.08 -13.13
C LYS A 38 26.72 -30.82 -14.48
N PRO A 39 26.09 -30.20 -15.48
CA PRO A 39 26.73 -29.88 -16.76
C PRO A 39 27.93 -28.94 -16.61
N MET A 40 27.90 -28.04 -15.63
CA MET A 40 29.00 -27.11 -15.33
C MET A 40 30.12 -27.75 -14.50
N ASN A 41 29.94 -29.00 -14.06
CA ASN A 41 30.86 -29.71 -13.14
C ASN A 41 31.14 -28.92 -11.85
N ALA A 42 30.14 -28.11 -11.41
CA ALA A 42 30.22 -27.31 -10.19
C ALA A 42 29.87 -28.16 -8.96
N SER A 43 30.91 -28.62 -8.26
CA SER A 43 30.79 -29.51 -7.11
C SER A 43 31.62 -29.03 -5.94
N VAL A 44 31.23 -29.41 -4.72
CA VAL A 44 31.94 -29.15 -3.47
C VAL A 44 32.18 -30.45 -2.72
N ASP A 45 33.22 -30.46 -1.90
CA ASP A 45 33.43 -31.55 -0.95
C ASP A 45 32.59 -31.29 0.31
N PHE A 46 31.60 -32.13 0.50
CA PHE A 46 30.72 -32.06 1.67
C PHE A 46 30.79 -33.38 2.43
N GLN A 47 31.25 -33.33 3.68
CA GLN A 47 31.43 -34.50 4.54
C GLN A 47 32.25 -35.65 3.90
N GLY A 48 33.31 -35.27 3.18
CA GLY A 48 34.19 -36.22 2.51
C GLY A 48 33.62 -36.85 1.23
N LYS A 49 32.50 -36.32 0.71
CA LYS A 49 31.90 -36.71 -0.56
C LYS A 49 31.79 -35.53 -1.50
N LYS A 50 32.05 -35.77 -2.78
CA LYS A 50 31.87 -34.76 -3.82
C LYS A 50 30.41 -34.67 -4.19
N GLU A 51 29.78 -33.49 -3.92
CA GLU A 51 28.39 -33.24 -4.23
C GLU A 51 28.21 -32.04 -5.16
N PHE A 52 27.28 -32.14 -6.11
CA PHE A 52 26.93 -31.01 -6.96
C PHE A 52 26.16 -29.96 -6.18
N VAL A 53 26.52 -28.70 -6.41
CA VAL A 53 25.86 -27.55 -5.75
C VAL A 53 24.38 -27.53 -6.11
N LYS A 54 23.52 -27.41 -5.09
CA LYS A 54 22.09 -27.19 -5.31
C LYS A 54 21.86 -25.71 -5.61
N MET A 55 21.02 -25.44 -6.61
CA MET A 55 20.75 -24.11 -7.12
C MET A 55 19.27 -23.74 -6.95
N GLY A 56 19.00 -22.50 -6.63
CA GLY A 56 17.66 -21.91 -6.59
C GLY A 56 17.69 -20.46 -7.05
N SER A 57 16.53 -19.95 -7.42
CA SER A 57 16.34 -18.56 -7.78
C SER A 57 15.06 -18.03 -7.15
N TYR A 58 15.04 -16.75 -6.84
CA TYR A 58 13.92 -16.09 -6.20
C TYR A 58 13.61 -14.80 -6.96
N GLY A 59 12.34 -14.56 -7.21
CA GLY A 59 11.91 -13.34 -7.89
C GLY A 59 10.68 -12.76 -7.25
N VAL A 60 10.66 -11.43 -7.07
CA VAL A 60 9.48 -10.67 -6.63
C VAL A 60 9.21 -9.56 -7.64
N GLY A 61 7.97 -9.49 -8.12
CA GLY A 61 7.51 -8.44 -9.04
C GLY A 61 7.13 -7.18 -8.27
N VAL A 62 8.11 -6.33 -7.93
CA VAL A 62 7.88 -5.13 -7.09
C VAL A 62 6.83 -4.21 -7.70
N SER A 63 6.92 -3.91 -8.99
CA SER A 63 5.91 -3.08 -9.70
C SER A 63 4.54 -3.77 -9.78
N ARG A 64 4.52 -5.10 -9.87
CA ARG A 64 3.27 -5.89 -9.84
C ARG A 64 2.59 -5.85 -8.49
N LEU A 65 3.36 -5.72 -7.40
CA LEU A 65 2.80 -5.57 -6.04
C LEU A 65 1.89 -4.35 -5.92
N VAL A 66 2.22 -3.24 -6.57
CA VAL A 66 1.37 -2.04 -6.58
C VAL A 66 -0.02 -2.38 -7.12
N GLY A 67 -0.10 -3.02 -8.30
CA GLY A 67 -1.37 -3.45 -8.88
C GLY A 67 -2.12 -4.47 -8.01
N ALA A 68 -1.40 -5.40 -7.40
CA ALA A 68 -1.99 -6.41 -6.51
C ALA A 68 -2.60 -5.79 -5.24
N ILE A 69 -1.94 -4.78 -4.66
CA ILE A 69 -2.45 -4.06 -3.49
C ILE A 69 -3.69 -3.25 -3.89
N ILE A 70 -3.67 -2.56 -5.03
CA ILE A 70 -4.83 -1.81 -5.53
C ILE A 70 -6.03 -2.76 -5.70
N GLU A 71 -5.87 -3.89 -6.38
CA GLU A 71 -6.95 -4.86 -6.59
C GLU A 71 -7.51 -5.40 -5.25
N ALA A 72 -6.64 -5.63 -4.27
CA ALA A 72 -7.03 -6.18 -2.97
C ALA A 72 -7.66 -5.16 -2.02
N LYS A 73 -7.38 -3.87 -2.20
CA LYS A 73 -7.70 -2.82 -1.22
C LYS A 73 -8.61 -1.70 -1.75
N TYR A 74 -8.89 -1.68 -3.05
CA TYR A 74 -9.84 -0.73 -3.61
C TYR A 74 -11.28 -1.12 -3.27
N ASP A 75 -12.03 -0.18 -2.76
CA ASP A 75 -13.45 -0.30 -2.43
C ASP A 75 -14.29 0.27 -3.57
N ASP A 76 -14.73 -0.60 -4.48
CA ASP A 76 -15.51 -0.22 -5.67
C ASP A 76 -16.84 0.48 -5.33
N LYS A 77 -17.45 0.13 -4.19
CA LYS A 77 -18.76 0.71 -3.80
C LYS A 77 -18.66 2.15 -3.38
N ASN A 78 -17.56 2.49 -2.69
CA ASN A 78 -17.33 3.82 -2.15
C ASN A 78 -16.35 4.63 -2.99
N GLU A 79 -15.74 4.04 -4.00
CA GLU A 79 -14.69 4.63 -4.83
C GLU A 79 -13.49 5.11 -3.99
N ILE A 80 -13.06 4.28 -3.03
CA ILE A 80 -12.00 4.59 -2.09
C ILE A 80 -10.87 3.57 -2.20
N MET A 81 -9.65 4.05 -2.41
CA MET A 81 -8.44 3.24 -2.24
C MET A 81 -8.02 3.23 -0.78
N LYS A 82 -7.71 2.04 -0.23
CA LYS A 82 -7.33 1.87 1.18
C LYS A 82 -5.92 1.31 1.26
N TRP A 83 -4.91 2.16 1.07
CA TRP A 83 -3.53 1.71 1.21
C TRP A 83 -3.22 1.29 2.65
N PRO A 84 -2.55 0.15 2.85
CA PRO A 84 -1.89 -0.12 4.12
C PRO A 84 -0.84 0.98 4.41
N ILE A 85 -0.79 1.47 5.64
CA ILE A 85 0.11 2.58 6.04
C ILE A 85 1.56 2.31 5.61
N SER A 86 2.03 1.06 5.75
CA SER A 86 3.41 0.66 5.42
C SER A 86 3.81 0.82 3.95
N VAL A 87 2.86 1.00 3.04
CA VAL A 87 3.08 1.11 1.58
C VAL A 87 2.29 2.27 0.96
N ALA A 88 1.65 3.09 1.77
CA ALA A 88 0.99 4.29 1.31
C ALA A 88 2.00 5.28 0.72
N PRO A 89 1.64 6.03 -0.34
CA PRO A 89 2.55 7.00 -0.95
C PRO A 89 2.88 8.18 -0.02
N TYR A 90 1.98 8.52 0.88
CA TYR A 90 2.12 9.48 1.98
C TYR A 90 1.28 9.02 3.16
N ASP A 91 1.68 9.39 4.37
CA ASP A 91 0.91 9.08 5.58
C ASP A 91 -0.32 9.97 5.69
N CYS A 92 -0.18 11.26 5.38
CA CYS A 92 -1.20 12.28 5.61
C CYS A 92 -1.40 13.19 4.40
N ALA A 93 -2.66 13.56 4.12
CA ALA A 93 -3.02 14.61 3.18
C ALA A 93 -3.62 15.80 3.92
N ILE A 94 -3.13 17.02 3.64
CA ILE A 94 -3.68 18.26 4.17
C ILE A 94 -4.48 18.93 3.06
N LEU A 95 -5.77 19.10 3.29
CA LEU A 95 -6.74 19.57 2.30
C LEU A 95 -7.35 20.92 2.74
N PRO A 96 -6.64 22.05 2.53
CA PRO A 96 -7.19 23.35 2.81
C PRO A 96 -8.22 23.76 1.76
N LEU A 97 -9.32 24.37 2.18
CA LEU A 97 -10.20 25.13 1.30
C LEU A 97 -9.51 26.43 0.94
N VAL A 98 -9.00 26.50 -0.28
CA VAL A 98 -8.31 27.70 -0.78
C VAL A 98 -9.33 28.75 -1.23
N ASN A 99 -9.15 29.98 -0.78
CA ASN A 99 -9.93 31.14 -1.21
C ASN A 99 -8.98 32.21 -1.71
N LYS A 100 -9.23 32.77 -2.91
CA LYS A 100 -8.33 33.76 -3.56
C LYS A 100 -8.11 35.03 -2.73
N ASN A 101 -9.04 35.34 -1.83
CA ASN A 101 -8.99 36.57 -1.01
C ASN A 101 -8.69 36.28 0.46
N ASP A 102 -8.45 35.03 0.85
CA ASP A 102 -8.24 34.66 2.25
C ASP A 102 -7.27 33.48 2.36
N ASN A 103 -6.09 33.74 2.90
CA ASN A 103 -5.02 32.77 3.08
C ASN A 103 -5.07 32.03 4.43
N THR A 104 -6.07 32.29 5.27
CA THR A 104 -6.15 31.77 6.63
C THR A 104 -6.03 30.23 6.67
N ASN A 105 -6.71 29.52 5.74
CA ASN A 105 -6.64 28.08 5.68
C ASN A 105 -5.29 27.56 5.21
N LEU A 106 -4.59 28.28 4.33
CA LEU A 106 -3.24 27.94 3.90
C LEU A 106 -2.21 28.17 5.03
N GLU A 107 -2.38 29.23 5.85
CA GLU A 107 -1.55 29.44 7.02
C GLU A 107 -1.72 28.34 8.07
N LYS A 108 -2.97 27.89 8.28
CA LYS A 108 -3.24 26.72 9.13
C LYS A 108 -2.62 25.45 8.56
N ALA A 109 -2.76 25.20 7.26
CA ALA A 109 -2.13 24.07 6.60
C ALA A 109 -0.59 24.07 6.80
N LYS A 110 0.03 25.25 6.73
CA LYS A 110 1.47 25.43 6.99
C LYS A 110 1.84 25.09 8.43
N LYS A 111 1.08 25.53 9.42
CA LYS A 111 1.33 25.15 10.82
C LYS A 111 1.26 23.65 11.04
N ILE A 112 0.26 23.00 10.43
CA ILE A 112 0.10 21.54 10.52
C ILE A 112 1.27 20.84 9.80
N SER A 113 1.68 21.31 8.62
CA SER A 113 2.83 20.73 7.91
C SER A 113 4.13 20.88 8.69
N ASP A 114 4.36 22.01 9.36
CA ASP A 114 5.51 22.23 10.22
C ASP A 114 5.51 21.26 11.43
N PHE A 115 4.33 20.97 11.97
CA PHE A 115 4.17 19.98 13.03
C PHE A 115 4.45 18.55 12.53
N LEU A 116 3.88 18.13 11.40
CA LEU A 116 4.10 16.81 10.82
C LEU A 116 5.57 16.59 10.45
N THR A 117 6.23 17.63 9.91
CA THR A 117 7.66 17.59 9.62
C THR A 117 8.50 17.31 10.88
N LYS A 118 8.18 17.98 12.00
CA LYS A 118 8.87 17.73 13.28
C LYS A 118 8.65 16.31 13.81
N GLN A 119 7.53 15.70 13.49
CA GLN A 119 7.20 14.31 13.87
C GLN A 119 7.72 13.28 12.86
N ASN A 120 8.40 13.72 11.79
CA ASN A 120 8.90 12.86 10.71
C ASN A 120 7.79 12.04 10.05
N ILE A 121 6.62 12.66 9.84
CA ILE A 121 5.46 12.09 9.15
C ILE A 121 5.43 12.63 7.73
N ASP A 122 5.34 11.75 6.73
CA ASP A 122 5.26 12.13 5.32
C ASP A 122 3.87 12.64 4.96
N PHE A 123 3.79 13.80 4.32
CA PHE A 123 2.51 14.41 3.97
C PHE A 123 2.52 15.08 2.60
N ILE A 124 1.33 15.31 2.07
CA ILE A 124 1.08 16.11 0.86
C ILE A 124 0.03 17.19 1.16
N ILE A 125 0.18 18.36 0.57
CA ILE A 125 -0.78 19.47 0.67
C ILE A 125 -1.42 19.69 -0.70
N ASP A 126 -2.74 19.76 -0.76
CA ASP A 126 -3.45 20.20 -1.96
C ASP A 126 -3.76 21.70 -1.87
N ASP A 127 -2.88 22.53 -2.41
CA ASP A 127 -2.98 23.97 -2.46
C ASP A 127 -3.74 24.52 -3.69
N THR A 128 -4.36 23.64 -4.49
CA THR A 128 -5.16 24.02 -5.64
C THR A 128 -6.43 24.80 -5.23
N ASP A 129 -6.99 25.57 -6.16
CA ASP A 129 -8.25 26.31 -5.94
C ASP A 129 -9.52 25.49 -6.30
N GLU A 130 -9.36 24.16 -6.43
CA GLU A 130 -10.48 23.24 -6.67
C GLU A 130 -11.50 23.30 -5.52
N ASN A 131 -12.75 22.97 -5.85
CA ASN A 131 -13.76 22.87 -4.82
C ASN A 131 -13.47 21.72 -3.83
N PHE A 132 -13.87 21.88 -2.58
CA PHE A 132 -13.53 20.97 -1.50
C PHE A 132 -14.00 19.53 -1.73
N SER A 133 -15.17 19.35 -2.34
CA SER A 133 -15.71 18.02 -2.65
C SER A 133 -14.86 17.28 -3.71
N SER A 134 -14.32 18.02 -4.68
CA SER A 134 -13.41 17.43 -5.69
C SER A 134 -12.08 17.01 -5.05
N LYS A 135 -11.54 17.82 -4.16
CA LYS A 135 -10.33 17.46 -3.40
C LYS A 135 -10.54 16.17 -2.61
N ILE A 136 -11.63 16.07 -1.86
CA ILE A 136 -11.95 14.86 -1.08
C ILE A 136 -12.05 13.63 -1.99
N LYS A 137 -12.78 13.71 -3.11
CA LYS A 137 -12.91 12.59 -4.05
C LYS A 137 -11.57 12.19 -4.62
N LYS A 138 -10.75 13.15 -5.03
CA LYS A 138 -9.40 12.91 -5.56
C LYS A 138 -8.53 12.17 -4.53
N PHE A 139 -8.51 12.63 -3.29
CA PHE A 139 -7.68 12.01 -2.25
C PHE A 139 -8.24 10.69 -1.73
N ASN A 140 -9.53 10.45 -1.84
CA ASN A 140 -10.12 9.12 -1.62
C ASN A 140 -9.65 8.11 -2.69
N LEU A 141 -9.57 8.54 -3.95
CA LEU A 141 -9.03 7.70 -5.04
C LEU A 141 -7.53 7.46 -4.90
N ILE A 142 -6.75 8.48 -4.50
CA ILE A 142 -5.32 8.33 -4.21
C ILE A 142 -5.14 7.41 -3.00
N GLY A 143 -6.03 7.49 -2.01
CA GLY A 143 -6.09 6.57 -0.88
C GLY A 143 -5.10 6.86 0.23
N ILE A 144 -4.78 8.12 0.48
CA ILE A 144 -3.89 8.50 1.59
C ILE A 144 -4.60 8.23 2.92
N PRO A 145 -3.98 7.44 3.83
CA PRO A 145 -4.66 6.91 5.02
C PRO A 145 -5.28 7.97 5.92
N PHE A 146 -4.55 9.06 6.15
CA PHE A 146 -5.01 10.15 7.00
C PHE A 146 -5.26 11.42 6.19
N GLN A 147 -6.37 12.10 6.46
CA GLN A 147 -6.73 13.34 5.77
C GLN A 147 -7.09 14.41 6.79
N VAL A 148 -6.43 15.54 6.73
CA VAL A 148 -6.73 16.73 7.51
C VAL A 148 -7.45 17.74 6.64
N MET A 149 -8.69 18.01 6.95
CA MET A 149 -9.56 18.90 6.19
C MET A 149 -9.71 20.24 6.89
N ILE A 150 -9.35 21.34 6.20
CA ILE A 150 -9.40 22.69 6.73
C ILE A 150 -10.44 23.46 5.91
N GLY A 151 -11.65 23.58 6.43
CA GLY A 151 -12.79 24.20 5.76
C GLY A 151 -13.34 25.42 6.50
N LYS A 152 -14.50 25.92 6.05
CA LYS A 152 -15.20 27.05 6.67
C LYS A 152 -15.59 26.84 8.14
N LYS A 153 -15.78 25.59 8.56
CA LYS A 153 -16.13 25.23 9.94
C LYS A 153 -14.92 25.08 10.85
N SER A 154 -13.70 25.23 10.30
CA SER A 154 -12.46 25.17 11.05
C SER A 154 -12.18 26.50 11.72
N GLU A 155 -12.97 26.85 12.75
CA GLU A 155 -12.77 28.07 13.56
C GLU A 155 -11.64 27.86 14.56
N GLY A 156 -10.76 28.87 14.73
CA GLY A 156 -9.60 28.77 15.59
C GLY A 156 -8.59 27.71 15.08
N ASP A 157 -8.13 26.85 15.99
CA ASP A 157 -7.19 25.76 15.70
C ASP A 157 -7.92 24.41 15.47
N LEU A 158 -9.21 24.44 15.15
CA LEU A 158 -10.00 23.24 14.87
C LEU A 158 -9.83 22.83 13.40
N PHE A 159 -9.72 21.54 13.16
CA PHE A 159 -9.73 20.91 11.82
C PHE A 159 -10.49 19.59 11.86
N GLU A 160 -10.96 19.15 10.71
CA GLU A 160 -11.63 17.86 10.56
C GLU A 160 -10.61 16.81 10.16
N PHE A 161 -10.56 15.70 10.90
CA PHE A 161 -9.66 14.58 10.64
C PHE A 161 -10.48 13.39 10.11
N ASN A 162 -9.95 12.74 9.10
CA ASN A 162 -10.55 11.55 8.49
C ASN A 162 -9.50 10.45 8.36
N GLU A 163 -9.84 9.27 8.84
CA GLU A 163 -9.07 8.04 8.63
C GLU A 163 -9.84 7.13 7.67
N ILE A 164 -9.22 6.77 6.54
CA ILE A 164 -9.89 6.04 5.46
C ILE A 164 -10.32 4.64 5.88
N GLU A 165 -9.56 3.95 6.73
CA GLU A 165 -9.89 2.58 7.16
C GLU A 165 -11.11 2.51 8.09
N ILE A 166 -11.29 3.52 8.94
CA ILE A 166 -12.32 3.54 10.00
C ILE A 166 -13.57 4.30 9.54
N GLY A 167 -13.48 5.06 8.44
CA GLY A 167 -14.53 5.98 8.03
C GLY A 167 -14.42 7.33 8.77
N ARG A 168 -15.32 8.27 8.46
CA ARG A 168 -15.28 9.63 9.04
C ARG A 168 -15.46 9.58 10.56
N ALA A 169 -14.38 9.61 11.28
CA ALA A 169 -14.38 10.03 12.66
C ALA A 169 -14.22 11.55 12.66
N SER A 170 -15.24 12.30 13.08
CA SER A 170 -15.07 13.72 13.35
C SER A 170 -14.29 13.86 14.65
N CYS A 171 -12.97 13.78 14.57
CA CYS A 171 -12.12 14.12 15.70
C CYS A 171 -11.89 15.62 15.66
N ARG A 172 -12.44 16.33 16.63
CA ARG A 172 -12.12 17.74 16.91
C ARG A 172 -10.98 17.74 17.91
N GLU A 173 -9.76 17.61 17.45
CA GLU A 173 -8.61 17.82 18.32
C GLU A 173 -8.14 19.28 18.21
N ARG A 174 -7.82 19.85 19.37
CA ARG A 174 -7.10 21.13 19.47
C ARG A 174 -5.61 20.82 19.35
N VAL A 175 -4.97 21.49 18.42
CA VAL A 175 -3.50 21.53 18.32
C VAL A 175 -2.97 22.65 19.24
#